data_4b095de313dba9c58540fd80d0eb03e6
#
_entry.id   4b095de313dba9c58540fd80d0eb03e6
#
_cell.length_a   1.000
_cell.length_b   1.000
_cell.length_c   1.000
_cell.angle_alpha   90.00
_cell.angle_beta   90.00
_cell.angle_gamma   90.00
#
_symmetry.space_group_name_H-M   'P 1'
#
loop_
_entity.id
_entity.type
_entity.pdbx_description
1 polymer ?
#
loop_
_entity_poly.entity_id
_entity_poly.type
_entity_poly.pdbx_seq_one_letter_code
_entity_poly.pdbx_strand_id
1 'polypeptide(L)'
;MRQQLSSFKAEFFKALAHPLRISMLDALRDGELTVNEISQRFEVESANASQQLAVLRNKGIVIARKDGANVYYAINDRTIFKLLDVAREIFNNQLIGVRTMLEEISLEAPPGESYEQRS
;
A
#
# COMPACT_ATOMS: atom_id res chain seq x y z
N MET A 1 -11.62 -27.52 -0.15
CA MET A 1 -10.51 -26.97 0.59
C MET A 1 -9.66 -26.01 -0.22
N ARG A 2 -9.24 -26.35 -1.42
CA ARG A 2 -8.46 -25.45 -2.28
C ARG A 2 -9.19 -24.15 -2.61
N GLN A 3 -10.48 -24.24 -2.94
CA GLN A 3 -11.27 -23.06 -3.26
C GLN A 3 -11.43 -22.14 -2.07
N GLN A 4 -11.61 -22.69 -0.88
CA GLN A 4 -11.72 -21.90 0.34
C GLN A 4 -10.42 -21.16 0.65
N LEU A 5 -9.30 -21.85 0.48
CA LEU A 5 -7.98 -21.25 0.72
C LEU A 5 -7.69 -20.17 -0.30
N SER A 6 -8.01 -20.40 -1.57
CA SER A 6 -7.82 -19.40 -2.62
C SER A 6 -8.70 -18.17 -2.39
N SER A 7 -9.93 -18.38 -1.95
CA SER A 7 -10.84 -17.27 -1.62
C SER A 7 -10.33 -16.47 -0.44
N PHE A 8 -9.80 -17.13 0.57
CA PHE A 8 -9.21 -16.49 1.73
C PHE A 8 -8.03 -15.61 1.31
N LYS A 9 -7.14 -16.13 0.48
CA LYS A 9 -6.00 -15.37 -0.04
C LYS A 9 -6.45 -14.16 -0.85
N ALA A 10 -7.45 -14.36 -1.71
CA ALA A 10 -7.98 -13.27 -2.53
C ALA A 10 -8.57 -12.15 -1.66
N GLU A 11 -9.31 -12.50 -0.63
CA GLU A 11 -9.88 -11.52 0.29
C GLU A 11 -8.78 -10.77 1.06
N PHE A 12 -7.72 -11.47 1.43
CA PHE A 12 -6.57 -10.84 2.06
C PHE A 12 -5.93 -9.79 1.14
N PHE A 13 -5.65 -10.17 -0.11
CA PHE A 13 -5.08 -9.23 -1.08
C PHE A 13 -6.02 -8.08 -1.42
N LYS A 14 -7.32 -8.36 -1.45
CA LYS A 14 -8.32 -7.31 -1.64
C LYS A 14 -8.26 -6.25 -0.54
N ALA A 15 -8.06 -6.69 0.69
CA ALA A 15 -7.93 -5.76 1.81
C ALA A 15 -6.70 -4.87 1.66
N LEU A 16 -5.66 -5.33 0.99
CA LEU A 16 -4.46 -4.54 0.71
C LEU A 16 -4.61 -3.64 -0.52
N ALA A 17 -5.57 -3.91 -1.39
CA ALA A 17 -5.69 -3.27 -2.69
C ALA A 17 -6.35 -1.89 -2.61
N HIS A 18 -5.79 -1.01 -1.81
CA HIS A 18 -6.28 0.36 -1.64
C HIS A 18 -5.10 1.24 -1.23
N PRO A 19 -4.84 2.33 -1.95
CA PRO A 19 -3.66 3.16 -1.70
C PRO A 19 -3.54 3.64 -0.26
N LEU A 20 -4.63 4.10 0.32
CA LEU A 20 -4.61 4.59 1.70
C LEU A 20 -4.30 3.46 2.69
N ARG A 21 -4.89 2.29 2.48
CA ARG A 21 -4.62 1.16 3.37
C ARG A 21 -3.17 0.72 3.34
N ILE A 22 -2.56 0.68 2.15
CA ILE A 22 -1.14 0.36 2.01
C ILE A 22 -0.28 1.39 2.73
N SER A 23 -0.59 2.66 2.56
CA SER A 23 0.13 3.75 3.24
C SER A 23 -0.01 3.66 4.76
N MET A 24 -1.19 3.32 5.24
CA MET A 24 -1.43 3.14 6.67
C MET A 24 -0.59 2.01 7.26
N LEU A 25 -0.46 0.89 6.53
CA LEU A 25 0.37 -0.22 6.97
C LEU A 25 1.83 0.19 7.06
N ASP A 26 2.33 0.93 6.08
CA ASP A 26 3.69 1.45 6.13
C ASP A 26 3.90 2.39 7.31
N ALA A 27 2.91 3.21 7.62
CA ALA A 27 2.97 4.11 8.76
C ALA A 27 3.09 3.36 10.10
N LEU A 28 2.53 2.16 10.16
CA LEU A 28 2.56 1.33 11.37
C LEU A 28 3.86 0.55 11.56
N ARG A 29 4.83 0.69 10.64
CA ARG A 29 6.13 0.01 10.77
C ARG A 29 6.87 0.40 12.05
N ASP A 30 6.76 1.65 12.44
CA ASP A 30 7.52 2.19 13.56
C ASP A 30 6.79 2.06 14.90
N GLY A 31 5.58 1.54 14.88
CA GLY A 31 4.81 1.33 16.10
C GLY A 31 3.35 1.64 15.93
N GLU A 32 2.61 1.54 17.01
CA GLU A 32 1.17 1.78 17.00
C GLU A 32 0.85 3.26 16.83
N LEU A 33 -0.29 3.53 16.22
CA LEU A 33 -0.80 4.89 15.99
C LEU A 33 -2.29 4.93 16.32
N THR A 34 -2.75 6.10 16.76
CA THR A 34 -4.19 6.36 16.95
C THR A 34 -4.81 6.76 15.61
N VAL A 35 -6.14 6.71 15.54
CA VAL A 35 -6.88 7.19 14.37
C VAL A 35 -6.54 8.64 14.08
N ASN A 36 -6.46 9.48 15.11
CA ASN A 36 -6.14 10.90 14.93
C ASN A 36 -4.75 11.10 14.32
N GLU A 37 -3.76 10.34 14.79
CA GLU A 37 -2.41 10.42 14.26
C GLU A 37 -2.37 10.01 12.80
N ILE A 38 -3.10 8.95 12.43
CA ILE A 38 -3.20 8.49 11.05
C ILE A 38 -3.94 9.52 10.19
N SER A 39 -5.07 10.02 10.69
CA SER A 39 -5.87 11.03 10.01
C SER A 39 -5.05 12.28 9.68
N GLN A 40 -4.27 12.75 10.63
CA GLN A 40 -3.42 13.92 10.44
C GLN A 40 -2.28 13.64 9.47
N ARG A 41 -1.65 12.47 9.60
CA ARG A 41 -0.51 12.11 8.74
C ARG A 41 -0.89 12.07 7.27
N PHE A 42 -2.07 11.54 6.95
CA PHE A 42 -2.50 11.37 5.58
C PHE A 42 -3.51 12.42 5.11
N GLU A 43 -3.79 13.39 5.98
CA GLU A 43 -4.72 14.49 5.67
C GLU A 43 -6.07 13.97 5.19
N VAL A 44 -6.60 12.98 5.90
CA VAL A 44 -7.92 12.40 5.62
C VAL A 44 -8.81 12.57 6.84
N GLU A 45 -10.12 12.53 6.63
CA GLU A 45 -11.08 12.62 7.73
C GLU A 45 -10.97 11.39 8.63
N SER A 46 -11.17 11.59 9.93
CA SER A 46 -11.12 10.51 10.91
C SER A 46 -12.08 9.38 10.57
N ALA A 47 -13.26 9.71 10.05
CA ALA A 47 -14.25 8.71 9.65
C ALA A 47 -13.71 7.81 8.55
N ASN A 48 -13.02 8.39 7.56
CA ASN A 48 -12.40 7.63 6.48
C ASN A 48 -11.27 6.76 7.01
N ALA A 49 -10.40 7.32 7.83
CA ALA A 49 -9.31 6.55 8.46
C ALA A 49 -9.85 5.37 9.26
N SER A 50 -10.90 5.59 10.06
CA SER A 50 -11.55 4.54 10.83
C SER A 50 -12.13 3.45 9.95
N GLN A 51 -12.77 3.82 8.84
CA GLN A 51 -13.31 2.86 7.89
C GLN A 51 -12.23 1.97 7.28
N GLN A 52 -11.13 2.56 6.87
CA GLN A 52 -10.03 1.79 6.28
C GLN A 52 -9.38 0.88 7.31
N LEU A 53 -9.19 1.36 8.53
CA LEU A 53 -8.66 0.53 9.61
C LEU A 53 -9.60 -0.63 9.96
N ALA A 54 -10.91 -0.41 9.88
CA ALA A 54 -11.89 -1.46 10.12
C ALA A 54 -11.77 -2.59 9.10
N VAL A 55 -11.54 -2.26 7.83
CA VAL A 55 -11.32 -3.27 6.79
C VAL A 55 -10.10 -4.12 7.12
N LEU A 56 -8.99 -3.48 7.47
CA LEU A 56 -7.74 -4.17 7.83
C LEU A 56 -7.91 -5.02 9.08
N ARG A 57 -8.61 -4.49 10.07
CA ARG A 57 -8.86 -5.20 11.33
C ARG A 57 -9.74 -6.43 11.10
N ASN A 58 -10.75 -6.28 10.25
CA ASN A 58 -11.67 -7.38 9.92
C ASN A 58 -10.94 -8.57 9.31
N LYS A 59 -9.85 -8.33 8.62
CA LYS A 59 -9.03 -9.37 8.00
C LYS A 59 -7.85 -9.80 8.88
N GLY A 60 -7.79 -9.30 10.10
CA GLY A 60 -6.72 -9.68 11.04
C GLY A 60 -5.36 -9.10 10.69
N ILE A 61 -5.31 -8.10 9.81
CA ILE A 61 -4.04 -7.49 9.38
C ILE A 61 -3.55 -6.52 10.44
N VAL A 62 -4.46 -5.79 11.05
CA VAL A 62 -4.15 -4.91 12.18
C VAL A 62 -4.96 -5.33 13.39
N ILE A 63 -4.46 -4.97 14.56
CA ILE A 63 -5.14 -5.15 15.85
C ILE A 63 -5.35 -3.77 16.47
N ALA A 64 -6.34 -3.70 17.35
CA ALA A 64 -6.67 -2.47 18.06
C ALA A 64 -6.54 -2.67 19.56
N ARG A 65 -5.98 -1.67 20.22
CA ARG A 65 -5.83 -1.66 21.67
C ARG A 65 -6.46 -0.38 22.20
N LYS A 66 -7.36 -0.52 23.15
CA LYS A 66 -8.00 0.63 23.79
C LYS A 66 -7.23 1.03 25.04
N ASP A 67 -6.96 2.31 25.16
CA ASP A 67 -6.31 2.88 26.34
C ASP A 67 -6.97 4.23 26.63
N GLY A 68 -7.84 4.22 27.65
CA GLY A 68 -8.63 5.40 27.98
C GLY A 68 -9.56 5.78 26.83
N ALA A 69 -9.49 7.02 26.39
CA ALA A 69 -10.30 7.55 25.31
C ALA A 69 -9.72 7.23 23.93
N ASN A 70 -8.50 6.70 23.88
CA ASN A 70 -7.79 6.46 22.64
C ASN A 70 -7.82 4.99 22.23
N VAL A 71 -7.86 4.77 20.92
CA VAL A 71 -7.69 3.44 20.32
C VAL A 71 -6.43 3.46 19.49
N TYR A 72 -5.51 2.55 19.80
CA TYR A 72 -4.24 2.40 19.12
C TYR A 72 -4.30 1.22 18.18
N TYR A 73 -3.83 1.41 16.96
CA TYR A 73 -3.76 0.36 15.96
C TYR A 73 -2.31 -0.05 15.73
N ALA A 74 -2.11 -1.34 15.58
CA ALA A 74 -0.79 -1.92 15.35
C ALA A 74 -0.91 -3.06 14.35
N ILE A 75 0.21 -3.40 13.75
CA ILE A 75 0.28 -4.57 12.86
C ILE A 75 0.18 -5.84 13.70
N ASN A 76 -0.66 -6.76 13.26
CA ASN A 76 -0.84 -8.04 13.95
C ASN A 76 0.35 -8.98 13.70
N ASP A 77 0.79 -9.09 12.45
CA ASP A 77 1.92 -9.95 12.07
C ASP A 77 2.87 -9.13 11.21
N ARG A 78 4.05 -8.87 11.73
CA ARG A 78 5.02 -8.04 11.05
C ARG A 78 5.59 -8.66 9.78
N THR A 79 5.30 -9.92 9.51
CA THR A 79 5.67 -10.56 8.26
C THR A 79 5.06 -9.84 7.05
N ILE A 80 3.93 -9.12 7.25
CA ILE A 80 3.33 -8.35 6.17
C ILE A 80 4.29 -7.33 5.56
N PHE A 81 5.23 -6.82 6.33
CA PHE A 81 6.20 -5.86 5.81
C PHE A 81 7.14 -6.48 4.79
N LYS A 82 7.43 -7.78 4.93
CA LYS A 82 8.20 -8.51 3.93
C LYS A 82 7.43 -8.57 2.60
N LEU A 83 6.13 -8.80 2.68
CA LEU A 83 5.28 -8.82 1.49
C LEU A 83 5.28 -7.44 0.81
N LEU A 84 5.11 -6.37 1.59
CA LEU A 84 5.10 -5.01 1.06
C LEU A 84 6.45 -4.65 0.45
N ASP A 85 7.54 -5.06 1.07
CA ASP A 85 8.89 -4.79 0.57
C ASP A 85 9.16 -5.54 -0.73
N VAL A 86 8.73 -6.80 -0.83
CA VAL A 86 8.84 -7.57 -2.08
C VAL A 86 8.01 -6.95 -3.18
N ALA A 87 6.79 -6.51 -2.86
CA ALA A 87 5.94 -5.83 -3.83
C ALA A 87 6.61 -4.56 -4.35
N ARG A 88 7.23 -3.78 -3.47
CA ARG A 88 7.99 -2.59 -3.85
C ARG A 88 9.15 -2.94 -4.79
N GLU A 89 9.86 -4.00 -4.48
CA GLU A 89 10.96 -4.49 -5.30
C GLU A 89 10.47 -4.84 -6.71
N ILE A 90 9.35 -5.55 -6.80
CA ILE A 90 8.75 -5.91 -8.09
C ILE A 90 8.40 -4.65 -8.88
N PHE A 91 7.76 -3.67 -8.25
CA PHE A 91 7.39 -2.42 -8.91
C PHE A 91 8.62 -1.64 -9.37
N ASN A 92 9.66 -1.58 -8.54
CA ASN A 92 10.91 -0.91 -8.92
C ASN A 92 11.55 -1.58 -10.13
N ASN A 93 11.56 -2.91 -10.18
CA ASN A 93 12.09 -3.65 -11.31
C ASN A 93 11.30 -3.37 -12.59
N GLN A 94 9.98 -3.29 -12.48
CA GLN A 94 9.11 -2.95 -13.59
C GLN A 94 9.36 -1.53 -14.10
N LEU A 95 9.52 -0.58 -13.20
CA LEU A 95 9.82 0.81 -13.56
C LEU A 95 11.16 0.93 -14.25
N ILE A 96 12.18 0.23 -13.79
CA ILE A 96 13.49 0.19 -14.44
C ILE A 96 13.37 -0.38 -15.84
N GLY A 97 12.63 -1.48 -15.99
CA GLY A 97 12.38 -2.09 -17.30
C GLY A 97 11.68 -1.14 -18.27
N VAL A 98 10.67 -0.43 -17.80
CA VAL A 98 9.96 0.56 -18.62
C VAL A 98 10.89 1.71 -19.01
N ARG A 99 11.70 2.20 -18.09
CA ARG A 99 12.67 3.26 -18.39
C ARG A 99 13.66 2.82 -19.46
N THR A 100 14.20 1.63 -19.31
CA THR A 100 15.14 1.08 -20.29
C THR A 100 14.49 0.98 -21.66
N MET A 101 13.26 0.48 -21.72
CA MET A 101 12.51 0.39 -22.97
C MET A 101 12.30 1.75 -23.61
N LEU A 102 11.92 2.75 -22.81
CA LEU A 102 11.70 4.11 -23.32
C LEU A 102 13.01 4.73 -23.81
N GLU A 103 14.12 4.48 -23.15
CA GLU A 103 15.43 4.96 -23.57
C GLU A 103 15.83 4.33 -24.91
N GLU A 104 15.61 3.04 -25.09
CA GLU A 104 15.88 2.35 -26.33
C GLU A 104 15.04 2.92 -27.46
N ILE A 105 13.76 3.14 -27.23
CA ILE A 105 12.87 3.74 -28.22
C ILE A 105 13.35 5.14 -28.58
N SER A 106 13.80 5.92 -27.63
CA SER A 106 14.32 7.26 -27.86
C SER A 106 15.56 7.24 -28.75
N LEU A 107 16.46 6.28 -28.54
CA LEU A 107 17.67 6.15 -29.34
C LEU A 107 17.36 5.76 -30.76
N GLU A 108 16.29 5.03 -31.02
CA GLU A 108 15.88 4.60 -32.33
C GLU A 108 15.05 5.62 -33.07
N ALA A 109 14.52 6.61 -32.36
CA ALA A 109 13.68 7.62 -32.97
C ALA A 109 14.45 8.51 -33.91
N PRO A 110 13.89 8.83 -35.09
CA PRO A 110 14.56 9.76 -36.01
C PRO A 110 14.72 11.14 -35.37
N PRO A 111 15.80 11.85 -35.70
CA PRO A 111 15.99 13.20 -35.21
C PRO A 111 14.83 14.08 -35.62
N GLY A 112 14.30 14.85 -34.71
CA GLY A 112 13.20 15.76 -34.95
C GLY A 112 11.82 15.24 -34.62
N GLU A 113 11.68 13.95 -34.42
CA GLU A 113 10.43 13.38 -33.89
C GLU A 113 10.44 13.43 -32.41
N SER A 114 10.42 14.59 -31.92
CA SER A 114 10.86 14.57 -30.61
C SER A 114 9.79 14.86 -29.64
N TYR A 115 10.22 14.89 -28.58
CA TYR A 115 9.63 15.29 -27.37
C TYR A 115 8.99 16.67 -27.42
N GLU A 116 9.35 17.49 -28.37
CA GLU A 116 8.71 18.79 -28.53
C GLU A 116 7.24 18.67 -28.84
N GLN A 117 6.85 17.61 -29.48
CA GLN A 117 5.46 17.37 -29.79
C GLN A 117 4.64 17.00 -28.57
N ARG A 118 5.27 16.70 -27.46
CA ARG A 118 4.63 16.27 -26.25
C ARG A 118 4.48 17.37 -25.21
N SER A 119 5.09 18.46 -25.43
CA SER A 119 5.06 19.53 -24.46
C SER A 119 3.76 20.35 -24.50
#